data_a6be7b8fd8a6d52e628c4dcc5d50cace
#
_entry.id   a6be7b8fd8a6d52e628c4dcc5d50cace
#
_cell.length_a   1.000
_cell.length_b   1.000
_cell.length_c   1.000
_cell.angle_alpha   90.00
_cell.angle_beta   90.00
_cell.angle_gamma   90.00
#
_symmetry.space_group_name_H-M   'P 1'
#
loop_
_entity.id
_entity.type
_entity.pdbx_description
1 polymer ?
#
loop_
_entity_poly.entity_id
_entity_poly.type
_entity_poly.pdbx_seq_one_letter_code
_entity_poly.pdbx_strand_id
1 'polypeptide(L)'
;RLFWSNKFKFGELRKSEVLERKSMEEKTYQTPCGTIHYWTNVSHSDEITLVFLPGLTADHRLFDKQIQHFKEKYNVVVWDAPAHAASWPFRFDFDLFDKAKWLNDILNQDKIAKPIIVGQSMGGYVGQAYAQLYPNRLTGFVSIDSAPLQRNYVTAVELWLLKRMEPVYAHYPWKLLLKSGTEGVATSDYGRNLMREMMLVYDGDQKRYAQIAGHGFRILAEAMEKNLPYELKCPSLLICGTQDHAGSCIRYNKAWHQKSKIPLKWIEGAGHNSNTDKPELINSLIEEFAAGI
;
A
#
# COMPACT_ATOMS: atom_id res chain seq x y z
N ARG A 1 -30.00 -61.62 38.75
CA ARG A 1 -30.36 -60.18 38.98
C ARG A 1 -29.11 -59.40 38.65
N LEU A 2 -29.02 -59.02 37.40
CA LEU A 2 -27.85 -58.33 36.87
C LEU A 2 -28.17 -56.84 36.75
N PHE A 3 -27.39 -56.01 37.40
CA PHE A 3 -27.35 -54.58 37.23
C PHE A 3 -26.33 -54.25 36.11
N TRP A 4 -26.78 -53.64 35.02
CA TRP A 4 -25.92 -52.98 34.05
C TRP A 4 -25.92 -51.49 34.34
N SER A 5 -24.79 -50.97 34.79
CA SER A 5 -24.53 -49.53 34.85
C SER A 5 -23.83 -49.07 33.60
N ASN A 6 -24.53 -48.42 32.70
CA ASN A 6 -23.97 -47.72 31.57
C ASN A 6 -23.38 -46.37 32.06
N LYS A 7 -22.07 -46.30 32.19
CA LYS A 7 -21.36 -45.06 32.30
C LYS A 7 -21.20 -44.46 30.88
N PHE A 8 -22.08 -43.52 30.56
CA PHE A 8 -21.81 -42.63 29.45
C PHE A 8 -20.62 -41.75 29.82
N LYS A 9 -19.48 -41.95 29.17
CA LYS A 9 -18.36 -40.98 29.13
C LYS A 9 -18.82 -39.78 28.32
N PHE A 10 -19.08 -38.67 28.97
CA PHE A 10 -19.15 -37.37 28.34
C PHE A 10 -17.81 -37.11 27.70
N GLY A 11 -17.81 -37.06 26.35
CA GLY A 11 -16.65 -36.65 25.58
C GLY A 11 -16.23 -35.25 26.02
N GLU A 12 -14.94 -35.10 26.26
CA GLU A 12 -14.31 -33.80 26.46
C GLU A 12 -14.63 -32.92 25.25
N LEU A 13 -15.44 -31.91 25.52
CA LEU A 13 -15.60 -30.79 24.61
C LEU A 13 -14.20 -30.21 24.37
N ARG A 14 -13.72 -30.32 23.15
CA ARG A 14 -12.52 -29.60 22.70
C ARG A 14 -12.69 -28.16 23.17
N LYS A 15 -11.77 -27.70 24.00
CA LYS A 15 -11.62 -26.29 24.33
C LYS A 15 -11.52 -25.60 22.96
N SER A 16 -12.50 -24.76 22.63
CA SER A 16 -12.39 -23.83 21.55
C SER A 16 -11.09 -23.07 21.79
N GLU A 17 -10.12 -23.19 20.89
CA GLU A 17 -9.00 -22.27 20.81
C GLU A 17 -9.63 -20.90 20.66
N VAL A 18 -9.59 -20.12 21.72
CA VAL A 18 -9.85 -18.68 21.67
C VAL A 18 -8.73 -18.18 20.79
N LEU A 19 -9.04 -17.85 19.55
CA LEU A 19 -8.11 -17.16 18.65
C LEU A 19 -7.68 -15.89 19.39
N GLU A 20 -6.46 -15.91 19.94
CA GLU A 20 -5.86 -14.69 20.46
C GLU A 20 -5.84 -13.66 19.33
N ARG A 21 -6.53 -12.54 19.55
CA ARG A 21 -6.54 -11.43 18.58
C ARG A 21 -5.10 -11.06 18.29
N LYS A 22 -4.67 -11.27 17.06
CA LYS A 22 -3.31 -10.94 16.61
C LYS A 22 -3.15 -9.41 16.65
N SER A 23 -2.42 -8.90 17.64
CA SER A 23 -2.10 -7.49 17.74
C SER A 23 -1.04 -7.13 16.70
N MET A 24 -1.13 -5.92 16.13
CA MET A 24 -0.07 -5.37 15.29
C MET A 24 1.07 -4.88 16.19
N GLU A 25 2.28 -5.38 15.95
CA GLU A 25 3.51 -4.97 16.64
C GLU A 25 4.26 -3.95 15.77
N GLU A 26 4.69 -2.85 16.39
CA GLU A 26 5.56 -1.89 15.75
C GLU A 26 7.00 -2.40 15.74
N LYS A 27 7.63 -2.39 14.56
CA LYS A 27 9.03 -2.73 14.34
C LYS A 27 9.74 -1.64 13.54
N THR A 28 11.05 -1.71 13.51
CA THR A 28 11.88 -0.77 12.77
C THR A 28 12.91 -1.47 11.90
N TYR A 29 13.26 -0.80 10.80
CA TYR A 29 14.36 -1.20 9.93
C TYR A 29 15.31 -0.02 9.71
N GLN A 30 16.59 -0.20 9.98
CA GLN A 30 17.61 0.84 9.83
C GLN A 30 18.14 0.88 8.40
N THR A 31 18.10 2.05 7.78
CA THR A 31 18.70 2.31 6.48
C THR A 31 19.85 3.30 6.61
N PRO A 32 20.71 3.46 5.59
CA PRO A 32 21.71 4.54 5.57
C PRO A 32 21.10 5.95 5.64
N CYS A 33 19.81 6.12 5.27
CA CYS A 33 19.14 7.41 5.20
C CYS A 33 18.27 7.74 6.41
N GLY A 34 17.89 6.74 7.20
CA GLY A 34 17.02 6.89 8.37
C GLY A 34 16.37 5.58 8.77
N THR A 35 15.44 5.65 9.71
CA THR A 35 14.73 4.49 10.26
C THR A 35 13.36 4.36 9.61
N ILE A 36 13.03 3.19 9.09
CA ILE A 36 11.69 2.86 8.59
C ILE A 36 10.90 2.21 9.73
N HIS A 37 9.73 2.73 10.02
CA HIS A 37 8.76 2.15 10.95
C HIS A 37 7.72 1.33 10.18
N TYR A 38 7.41 0.16 10.68
CA TYR A 38 6.37 -0.71 10.12
C TYR A 38 5.67 -1.51 11.22
N TRP A 39 4.46 -1.94 10.95
CA TRP A 39 3.63 -2.72 11.87
C TRP A 39 3.33 -4.07 11.25
N THR A 40 3.36 -5.11 12.08
CA THR A 40 3.14 -6.49 11.64
C THR A 40 2.52 -7.35 12.73
N ASN A 41 1.76 -8.36 12.32
CA ASN A 41 1.27 -9.43 13.18
C ASN A 41 1.81 -10.81 12.74
N VAL A 42 2.91 -10.84 11.97
CA VAL A 42 3.48 -12.08 11.43
C VAL A 42 3.85 -13.04 12.54
N SER A 43 3.22 -14.22 12.52
CA SER A 43 3.48 -15.30 13.48
C SER A 43 4.02 -16.56 12.81
N HIS A 44 3.68 -16.78 11.53
CA HIS A 44 4.10 -17.95 10.75
C HIS A 44 4.59 -17.52 9.36
N SER A 45 5.84 -17.82 9.05
CA SER A 45 6.52 -17.36 7.83
C SER A 45 5.97 -17.98 6.53
N ASP A 46 5.33 -19.13 6.60
CA ASP A 46 4.85 -19.91 5.44
C ASP A 46 3.44 -19.52 4.98
N GLU A 47 2.76 -18.69 5.76
CA GLU A 47 1.43 -18.20 5.43
C GLU A 47 1.49 -17.00 4.47
N ILE A 48 0.40 -16.78 3.72
CA ILE A 48 0.23 -15.58 2.91
C ILE A 48 0.31 -14.35 3.81
N THR A 49 1.13 -13.39 3.41
CA THR A 49 1.28 -12.10 4.09
C THR A 49 0.81 -10.99 3.17
N LEU A 50 -0.20 -10.22 3.61
CA LEU A 50 -0.64 -9.01 2.93
C LEU A 50 0.26 -7.85 3.34
N VAL A 51 0.93 -7.26 2.36
CA VAL A 51 1.89 -6.16 2.56
C VAL A 51 1.28 -4.87 2.02
N PHE A 52 0.77 -4.02 2.90
CA PHE A 52 0.11 -2.77 2.56
C PHE A 52 1.11 -1.62 2.43
N LEU A 53 1.13 -0.97 1.27
CA LEU A 53 2.01 0.15 0.96
C LEU A 53 1.19 1.41 0.67
N PRO A 54 1.15 2.38 1.61
CA PRO A 54 0.44 3.64 1.44
C PRO A 54 1.01 4.51 0.31
N GLY A 55 0.15 5.41 -0.17
CA GLY A 55 0.51 6.41 -1.15
C GLY A 55 1.39 7.54 -0.61
N LEU A 56 1.76 8.45 -1.49
CA LEU A 56 2.59 9.60 -1.18
C LEU A 56 1.89 10.53 -0.19
N THR A 57 2.62 10.97 0.83
CA THR A 57 2.16 11.81 1.95
C THR A 57 1.11 11.20 2.89
N ALA A 58 0.67 9.96 2.64
CA ALA A 58 -0.11 9.16 3.54
C ALA A 58 0.78 8.32 4.47
N ASP A 59 0.20 7.70 5.49
CA ASP A 59 0.87 6.81 6.42
C ASP A 59 0.09 5.48 6.59
N HIS A 60 0.57 4.61 7.48
CA HIS A 60 -0.02 3.28 7.72
C HIS A 60 -1.54 3.31 7.97
N ARG A 61 -2.08 4.40 8.53
CA ARG A 61 -3.53 4.55 8.83
C ARG A 61 -4.40 4.53 7.58
N LEU A 62 -3.82 4.79 6.39
CA LEU A 62 -4.55 4.68 5.13
C LEU A 62 -5.20 3.30 4.94
N PHE A 63 -4.62 2.26 5.54
CA PHE A 63 -5.08 0.88 5.46
C PHE A 63 -5.75 0.38 6.73
N ASP A 64 -6.15 1.23 7.69
CA ASP A 64 -6.76 0.83 8.96
C ASP A 64 -7.94 -0.13 8.77
N LYS A 65 -8.83 0.14 7.81
CA LYS A 65 -9.99 -0.72 7.53
C LYS A 65 -9.59 -2.08 6.96
N GLN A 66 -8.54 -2.13 6.16
CA GLN A 66 -7.98 -3.36 5.61
C GLN A 66 -7.29 -4.16 6.72
N ILE A 67 -6.45 -3.50 7.52
CA ILE A 67 -5.76 -4.14 8.66
C ILE A 67 -6.76 -4.75 9.63
N GLN A 68 -7.80 -4.01 10.01
CA GLN A 68 -8.87 -4.51 10.90
C GLN A 68 -9.56 -5.74 10.35
N HIS A 69 -9.79 -5.80 9.03
CA HIS A 69 -10.45 -6.93 8.37
C HIS A 69 -9.56 -8.17 8.28
N PHE A 70 -8.26 -7.96 7.94
CA PHE A 70 -7.38 -9.08 7.57
C PHE A 70 -6.55 -9.64 8.72
N LYS A 71 -6.22 -8.86 9.74
CA LYS A 71 -5.27 -9.26 10.80
C LYS A 71 -5.62 -10.54 11.57
N GLU A 72 -6.88 -10.94 11.60
CA GLU A 72 -7.31 -12.17 12.28
C GLU A 72 -7.12 -13.42 11.39
N LYS A 73 -7.10 -13.25 10.06
CA LYS A 73 -7.06 -14.35 9.10
C LYS A 73 -5.74 -14.48 8.36
N TYR A 74 -5.00 -13.37 8.20
CA TYR A 74 -3.77 -13.30 7.43
C TYR A 74 -2.64 -12.69 8.25
N ASN A 75 -1.43 -12.99 7.86
CA ASN A 75 -0.30 -12.15 8.23
C ASN A 75 -0.43 -10.81 7.50
N VAL A 76 -0.13 -9.74 8.21
CA VAL A 76 -0.22 -8.36 7.71
C VAL A 76 1.07 -7.62 8.00
N VAL A 77 1.54 -6.86 7.04
CA VAL A 77 2.58 -5.84 7.19
C VAL A 77 2.07 -4.54 6.61
N VAL A 78 2.30 -3.44 7.29
CA VAL A 78 2.09 -2.08 6.77
C VAL A 78 3.24 -1.20 7.23
N TRP A 79 3.68 -0.27 6.41
CA TRP A 79 4.77 0.63 6.77
C TRP A 79 4.38 2.10 6.69
N ASP A 80 5.12 2.92 7.41
CA ASP A 80 5.28 4.32 7.05
C ASP A 80 6.45 4.39 6.05
N ALA A 81 6.17 4.80 4.83
CA ALA A 81 7.19 4.85 3.79
C ALA A 81 8.38 5.73 4.21
N PRO A 82 9.59 5.53 3.66
CA PRO A 82 10.74 6.39 3.97
C PRO A 82 10.42 7.87 3.93
N ALA A 83 10.77 8.60 4.98
CA ALA A 83 10.48 10.01 5.25
C ALA A 83 9.02 10.35 5.65
N HIS A 84 8.08 9.40 5.66
CA HIS A 84 6.69 9.64 6.03
C HIS A 84 6.46 9.37 7.52
N ALA A 85 5.56 10.13 8.12
CA ALA A 85 5.03 9.99 9.49
C ALA A 85 6.09 9.51 10.52
N ALA A 86 5.97 8.29 11.08
CA ALA A 86 6.91 7.75 12.06
C ALA A 86 8.31 7.47 11.49
N SER A 87 8.43 7.29 10.16
CA SER A 87 9.74 7.13 9.48
C SER A 87 10.45 8.47 9.23
N TRP A 88 10.12 9.52 9.95
CA TRP A 88 10.83 10.80 9.97
C TRP A 88 11.63 10.92 11.27
N PRO A 89 12.87 11.54 11.26
CA PRO A 89 13.56 12.18 10.13
C PRO A 89 14.25 11.20 9.19
N PHE A 90 14.42 11.61 7.92
CA PHE A 90 15.00 10.77 6.87
C PHE A 90 15.72 11.63 5.83
N ARG A 91 16.90 11.19 5.35
CA ARG A 91 17.60 11.87 4.25
C ARG A 91 17.00 11.46 2.92
N PHE A 92 17.04 12.36 1.93
CA PHE A 92 16.48 12.14 0.59
C PHE A 92 17.51 11.62 -0.44
N ASP A 93 18.54 10.89 0.04
CA ASP A 93 19.59 10.27 -0.79
C ASP A 93 19.18 8.84 -1.19
N PHE A 94 17.99 8.67 -1.73
CA PHE A 94 17.47 7.36 -2.15
C PHE A 94 16.55 7.50 -3.36
N ASP A 95 16.40 6.42 -4.11
CA ASP A 95 15.48 6.33 -5.24
C ASP A 95 14.30 5.36 -4.97
N LEU A 96 13.46 5.15 -5.99
CA LEU A 96 12.31 4.24 -5.88
C LEU A 96 12.75 2.79 -5.69
N PHE A 97 13.88 2.39 -6.29
CA PHE A 97 14.42 1.04 -6.16
C PHE A 97 15.05 0.79 -4.79
N ASP A 98 15.57 1.83 -4.13
CA ASP A 98 16.03 1.70 -2.73
C ASP A 98 14.86 1.41 -1.80
N LYS A 99 13.69 2.04 -2.01
CA LYS A 99 12.46 1.67 -1.28
C LYS A 99 12.11 0.19 -1.47
N ALA A 100 12.22 -0.31 -2.69
CA ALA A 100 11.95 -1.72 -2.99
C ALA A 100 12.97 -2.67 -2.34
N LYS A 101 14.24 -2.30 -2.28
CA LYS A 101 15.29 -3.06 -1.59
C LYS A 101 15.04 -3.10 -0.07
N TRP A 102 14.76 -1.95 0.55
CA TRP A 102 14.45 -1.89 1.99
C TRP A 102 13.18 -2.66 2.34
N LEU A 103 12.17 -2.63 1.46
CA LEU A 103 11.01 -3.50 1.63
C LEU A 103 11.41 -4.99 1.60
N ASN A 104 12.26 -5.40 0.67
CA ASN A 104 12.76 -6.77 0.61
C ASN A 104 13.53 -7.17 1.88
N ASP A 105 14.32 -6.26 2.42
CA ASP A 105 15.08 -6.50 3.63
C ASP A 105 14.17 -6.64 4.86
N ILE A 106 13.11 -5.83 4.96
CA ILE A 106 12.04 -5.95 5.97
C ILE A 106 11.35 -7.32 5.86
N LEU A 107 10.96 -7.73 4.65
CA LEU A 107 10.32 -9.02 4.44
C LEU A 107 11.26 -10.20 4.79
N ASN A 108 12.55 -10.06 4.52
CA ASN A 108 13.56 -11.07 4.90
C ASN A 108 13.79 -11.09 6.42
N GLN A 109 13.82 -9.93 7.08
CA GLN A 109 13.95 -9.81 8.55
C GLN A 109 12.83 -10.56 9.26
N ASP A 110 11.61 -10.45 8.78
CA ASP A 110 10.43 -11.12 9.32
C ASP A 110 10.18 -12.51 8.67
N LYS A 111 11.11 -13.00 7.84
CA LYS A 111 11.06 -14.32 7.19
C LYS A 111 9.80 -14.56 6.36
N ILE A 112 9.29 -13.52 5.73
CA ILE A 112 8.05 -13.58 4.93
C ILE A 112 8.35 -14.23 3.58
N ALA A 113 7.81 -15.43 3.37
CA ALA A 113 8.05 -16.23 2.17
C ALA A 113 7.04 -15.97 1.06
N LYS A 114 5.78 -15.63 1.41
CA LYS A 114 4.65 -15.50 0.47
C LYS A 114 3.99 -14.13 0.55
N PRO A 115 4.67 -13.04 0.12
CA PRO A 115 4.10 -11.72 0.14
C PRO A 115 3.12 -11.49 -1.03
N ILE A 116 1.95 -10.92 -0.70
CA ILE A 116 1.06 -10.25 -1.64
C ILE A 116 1.19 -8.75 -1.36
N ILE A 117 1.76 -8.01 -2.28
CA ILE A 117 1.86 -6.55 -2.14
C ILE A 117 0.53 -5.92 -2.58
N VAL A 118 -0.04 -5.10 -1.69
CA VAL A 118 -1.23 -4.28 -1.92
C VAL A 118 -0.81 -2.83 -1.82
N GLY A 119 -0.57 -2.19 -2.95
CA GLY A 119 -0.03 -0.83 -3.02
C GLY A 119 -1.06 0.17 -3.51
N GLN A 120 -1.31 1.24 -2.72
CA GLN A 120 -2.12 2.37 -3.13
C GLN A 120 -1.24 3.48 -3.70
N SER A 121 -1.61 4.03 -4.87
CA SER A 121 -0.90 5.15 -5.50
C SER A 121 0.62 4.94 -5.56
N MET A 122 1.43 5.76 -4.89
CA MET A 122 2.89 5.60 -4.80
C MET A 122 3.31 4.22 -4.27
N GLY A 123 2.54 3.63 -3.35
CA GLY A 123 2.78 2.28 -2.86
C GLY A 123 2.67 1.22 -3.96
N GLY A 124 1.79 1.41 -4.94
CA GLY A 124 1.69 0.55 -6.12
C GLY A 124 2.93 0.64 -7.02
N TYR A 125 3.55 1.81 -7.15
CA TYR A 125 4.83 1.94 -7.87
C TYR A 125 5.99 1.28 -7.13
N VAL A 126 6.02 1.35 -5.80
CA VAL A 126 7.02 0.61 -4.99
C VAL A 126 6.85 -0.89 -5.20
N GLY A 127 5.62 -1.41 -5.21
CA GLY A 127 5.34 -2.82 -5.49
C GLY A 127 5.81 -3.26 -6.89
N GLN A 128 5.64 -2.41 -7.89
CA GLN A 128 6.13 -2.66 -9.25
C GLN A 128 7.67 -2.63 -9.32
N ALA A 129 8.32 -1.66 -8.65
CA ALA A 129 9.77 -1.61 -8.54
C ALA A 129 10.33 -2.85 -7.82
N TYR A 130 9.61 -3.33 -6.80
CA TYR A 130 9.92 -4.60 -6.14
C TYR A 130 9.85 -5.78 -7.11
N ALA A 131 8.79 -5.88 -7.92
CA ALA A 131 8.65 -6.92 -8.92
C ALA A 131 9.74 -6.89 -10.00
N GLN A 132 10.22 -5.68 -10.37
CA GLN A 132 11.35 -5.53 -11.29
C GLN A 132 12.67 -6.06 -10.72
N LEU A 133 12.95 -5.78 -9.44
CA LEU A 133 14.19 -6.23 -8.78
C LEU A 133 14.13 -7.70 -8.34
N TYR A 134 12.95 -8.17 -7.95
CA TYR A 134 12.75 -9.49 -7.36
C TYR A 134 11.59 -10.25 -8.04
N PRO A 135 11.69 -10.58 -9.34
CA PRO A 135 10.56 -11.01 -10.17
C PRO A 135 9.90 -12.35 -9.75
N ASN A 136 10.55 -13.14 -8.89
CA ASN A 136 10.05 -14.43 -8.42
C ASN A 136 9.69 -14.42 -6.93
N ARG A 137 9.70 -13.26 -6.29
CA ARG A 137 9.47 -13.14 -4.84
C ARG A 137 8.02 -12.86 -4.48
N LEU A 138 7.22 -12.30 -5.40
CA LEU A 138 5.83 -11.99 -5.15
C LEU A 138 4.94 -13.21 -5.37
N THR A 139 4.06 -13.46 -4.40
CA THR A 139 2.95 -14.41 -4.52
C THR A 139 1.78 -13.76 -5.27
N GLY A 140 1.58 -12.46 -5.11
CA GLY A 140 0.56 -11.68 -5.80
C GLY A 140 0.80 -10.19 -5.71
N PHE A 141 0.14 -9.42 -6.59
CA PHE A 141 0.22 -7.96 -6.61
C PHE A 141 -1.18 -7.34 -6.82
N VAL A 142 -1.57 -6.45 -5.94
CA VAL A 142 -2.80 -5.64 -6.05
C VAL A 142 -2.42 -4.17 -6.14
N SER A 143 -2.80 -3.52 -7.24
CA SER A 143 -2.61 -2.09 -7.47
C SER A 143 -3.91 -1.36 -7.20
N ILE A 144 -3.93 -0.45 -6.23
CA ILE A 144 -5.09 0.38 -5.90
C ILE A 144 -4.78 1.83 -6.30
N ASP A 145 -5.57 2.39 -7.20
CA ASP A 145 -5.47 3.78 -7.65
C ASP A 145 -4.02 4.20 -7.96
N SER A 146 -3.25 3.27 -8.52
CA SER A 146 -1.89 3.47 -9.00
C SER A 146 -1.86 3.40 -10.53
N ALA A 147 -0.68 3.41 -11.13
CA ALA A 147 -0.53 3.35 -12.57
C ALA A 147 0.73 2.57 -12.95
N PRO A 148 0.94 2.18 -14.22
CA PRO A 148 2.10 1.42 -14.62
C PRO A 148 3.39 2.22 -14.50
N LEU A 149 4.45 1.58 -14.00
CA LEU A 149 5.79 2.16 -13.85
C LEU A 149 6.55 2.26 -15.18
N GLN A 150 6.01 1.69 -16.25
CA GLN A 150 6.67 1.64 -17.55
C GLN A 150 6.69 2.99 -18.27
N ARG A 151 7.82 3.29 -18.89
CA ARG A 151 8.07 4.55 -19.61
C ARG A 151 7.07 4.83 -20.75
N ASN A 152 6.57 3.80 -21.40
CA ASN A 152 5.72 3.90 -22.59
C ASN A 152 4.27 4.36 -22.33
N TYR A 153 3.88 4.53 -21.05
CA TYR A 153 2.57 5.07 -20.67
C TYR A 153 2.60 6.57 -20.40
N VAL A 154 3.78 7.16 -20.22
CA VAL A 154 3.95 8.53 -19.73
C VAL A 154 4.70 9.35 -20.77
N THR A 155 4.29 10.60 -20.99
CA THR A 155 4.97 11.52 -21.91
C THR A 155 6.22 12.14 -21.27
N ALA A 156 7.13 12.66 -22.09
CA ALA A 156 8.31 13.38 -21.61
C ALA A 156 7.94 14.65 -20.81
N VAL A 157 6.83 15.32 -21.19
CA VAL A 157 6.33 16.51 -20.50
C VAL A 157 5.82 16.15 -19.11
N GLU A 158 5.06 15.06 -18.97
CA GLU A 158 4.58 14.58 -17.65
C GLU A 158 5.77 14.27 -16.73
N LEU A 159 6.81 13.57 -17.22
CA LEU A 159 8.02 13.29 -16.43
C LEU A 159 8.77 14.57 -16.04
N TRP A 160 8.85 15.52 -16.97
CA TRP A 160 9.47 16.82 -16.69
C TRP A 160 8.73 17.58 -15.60
N LEU A 161 7.39 17.57 -15.61
CA LEU A 161 6.55 18.19 -14.57
C LEU A 161 6.72 17.48 -13.22
N LEU A 162 6.66 16.16 -13.17
CA LEU A 162 6.82 15.39 -11.94
C LEU A 162 8.12 15.71 -11.22
N LYS A 163 9.22 15.88 -11.97
CA LYS A 163 10.54 16.24 -11.38
C LYS A 163 10.60 17.66 -10.79
N ARG A 164 9.56 18.50 -10.96
CA ARG A 164 9.50 19.90 -10.55
C ARG A 164 8.38 20.23 -9.58
N MET A 165 7.80 19.21 -8.95
CA MET A 165 6.63 19.41 -8.07
C MET A 165 6.99 20.02 -6.70
N GLU A 166 8.22 19.87 -6.22
CA GLU A 166 8.62 20.38 -4.90
C GLU A 166 8.36 21.88 -4.72
N PRO A 167 8.84 22.78 -5.60
CA PRO A 167 8.58 24.21 -5.46
C PRO A 167 7.08 24.54 -5.58
N VAL A 168 6.30 23.76 -6.33
CA VAL A 168 4.85 23.93 -6.42
C VAL A 168 4.22 23.74 -5.04
N TYR A 169 4.53 22.63 -4.35
CA TYR A 169 4.01 22.35 -3.02
C TYR A 169 4.55 23.29 -1.95
N ALA A 170 5.80 23.74 -2.08
CA ALA A 170 6.41 24.66 -1.12
C ALA A 170 5.76 26.06 -1.11
N HIS A 171 5.27 26.52 -2.28
CA HIS A 171 4.69 27.85 -2.44
C HIS A 171 3.15 27.86 -2.51
N TYR A 172 2.53 26.68 -2.63
CA TYR A 172 1.06 26.61 -2.65
C TYR A 172 0.49 26.90 -1.26
N PRO A 173 -0.55 27.76 -1.12
CA PRO A 173 -1.09 28.10 0.19
C PRO A 173 -1.54 26.85 0.96
N TRP A 174 -1.00 26.63 2.17
CA TRP A 174 -1.21 25.41 2.96
C TRP A 174 -2.69 25.04 3.15
N LYS A 175 -3.54 26.03 3.48
CA LYS A 175 -4.97 25.80 3.66
C LYS A 175 -5.65 25.26 2.39
N LEU A 176 -5.24 25.74 1.21
CA LEU A 176 -5.76 25.26 -0.07
C LEU A 176 -5.17 23.89 -0.41
N LEU A 177 -3.89 23.67 -0.11
CA LEU A 177 -3.25 22.37 -0.29
C LEU A 177 -3.90 21.30 0.58
N LEU A 178 -4.16 21.59 1.86
CA LEU A 178 -4.86 20.70 2.77
C LEU A 178 -6.27 20.37 2.25
N LYS A 179 -7.02 21.39 1.79
CA LYS A 179 -8.35 21.19 1.21
C LYS A 179 -8.31 20.33 -0.05
N SER A 180 -7.48 20.68 -1.02
CA SER A 180 -7.39 19.93 -2.29
C SER A 180 -6.83 18.52 -2.10
N GLY A 181 -5.88 18.33 -1.19
CA GLY A 181 -5.29 17.03 -0.87
C GLY A 181 -6.27 16.10 -0.14
N THR A 182 -7.29 16.64 0.53
CA THR A 182 -8.31 15.83 1.21
C THR A 182 -9.53 15.59 0.34
N GLU A 183 -10.13 16.67 -0.20
CA GLU A 183 -11.35 16.57 -1.02
C GLU A 183 -11.08 16.02 -2.43
N GLY A 184 -9.85 16.19 -2.94
CA GLY A 184 -9.46 15.73 -4.28
C GLY A 184 -9.06 14.26 -4.35
N VAL A 185 -8.80 13.60 -3.20
CA VAL A 185 -8.36 12.21 -3.19
C VAL A 185 -9.40 11.22 -2.66
N ALA A 186 -10.42 11.70 -1.94
CA ALA A 186 -11.47 10.85 -1.37
C ALA A 186 -12.86 11.45 -1.57
N THR A 187 -13.85 10.60 -1.76
CA THR A 187 -15.25 10.96 -1.93
C THR A 187 -16.07 10.75 -0.66
N SER A 188 -15.67 9.82 0.21
CA SER A 188 -16.32 9.56 1.49
C SER A 188 -15.86 10.52 2.58
N ASP A 189 -16.74 10.79 3.55
CA ASP A 189 -16.37 11.59 4.72
C ASP A 189 -15.27 10.92 5.54
N TYR A 190 -15.31 9.60 5.68
CA TYR A 190 -14.26 8.83 6.35
C TYR A 190 -12.91 9.02 5.66
N GLY A 191 -12.84 8.81 4.34
CA GLY A 191 -11.60 8.95 3.57
C GLY A 191 -11.04 10.38 3.62
N ARG A 192 -11.90 11.40 3.50
CA ARG A 192 -11.51 12.82 3.60
C ARG A 192 -10.95 13.16 4.99
N ASN A 193 -11.65 12.75 6.05
CA ASN A 193 -11.22 13.02 7.43
C ASN A 193 -9.90 12.32 7.73
N LEU A 194 -9.75 11.05 7.36
CA LEU A 194 -8.52 10.30 7.56
C LEU A 194 -7.34 10.94 6.80
N MET A 195 -7.54 11.29 5.53
CA MET A 195 -6.49 11.97 4.76
C MET A 195 -6.12 13.33 5.36
N ARG A 196 -7.12 14.06 5.87
CA ARG A 196 -6.88 15.31 6.58
C ARG A 196 -6.01 15.10 7.82
N GLU A 197 -6.30 14.10 8.64
CA GLU A 197 -5.49 13.77 9.81
C GLU A 197 -4.04 13.43 9.44
N MET A 198 -3.85 12.63 8.38
CA MET A 198 -2.51 12.30 7.88
C MET A 198 -1.77 13.54 7.37
N MET A 199 -2.44 14.45 6.66
CA MET A 199 -1.81 15.70 6.20
C MET A 199 -1.49 16.67 7.34
N LEU A 200 -2.28 16.68 8.41
CA LEU A 200 -2.03 17.55 9.58
C LEU A 200 -0.75 17.19 10.35
N VAL A 201 -0.15 16.03 10.11
CA VAL A 201 1.21 15.69 10.59
C VAL A 201 2.25 16.71 10.10
N TYR A 202 1.97 17.38 8.97
CA TYR A 202 2.83 18.40 8.36
C TYR A 202 2.40 19.83 8.67
N ASP A 203 1.38 20.03 9.55
CA ASP A 203 0.91 21.36 9.89
C ASP A 203 2.04 22.17 10.59
N GLY A 204 2.28 23.38 10.11
CA GLY A 204 3.44 24.18 10.54
C GLY A 204 4.78 23.79 9.91
N ASP A 205 4.87 22.72 9.13
CA ASP A 205 6.07 22.28 8.40
C ASP A 205 5.78 21.93 6.92
N GLN A 206 5.22 22.89 6.21
CA GLN A 206 4.90 22.73 4.79
C GLN A 206 6.15 22.41 3.94
N LYS A 207 7.34 22.86 4.40
CA LYS A 207 8.60 22.54 3.72
C LYS A 207 8.84 21.02 3.71
N ARG A 208 8.63 20.35 4.84
CA ARG A 208 8.72 18.90 4.94
C ARG A 208 7.73 18.21 3.99
N TYR A 209 6.48 18.65 3.97
CA TYR A 209 5.47 18.14 3.03
C TYR A 209 5.94 18.28 1.58
N ALA A 210 6.40 19.46 1.19
CA ALA A 210 6.89 19.73 -0.17
C ALA A 210 8.10 18.88 -0.55
N GLN A 211 9.05 18.68 0.36
CA GLN A 211 10.21 17.81 0.16
C GLN A 211 9.79 16.35 -0.05
N ILE A 212 8.91 15.83 0.79
CA ILE A 212 8.41 14.44 0.66
C ILE A 212 7.66 14.24 -0.67
N ALA A 213 6.71 15.14 -0.97
CA ALA A 213 5.92 15.07 -2.19
C ALA A 213 6.79 15.25 -3.44
N GLY A 214 7.63 16.27 -3.46
CA GLY A 214 8.52 16.57 -4.59
C GLY A 214 9.55 15.48 -4.84
N HIS A 215 10.19 14.97 -3.78
CA HIS A 215 11.10 13.84 -3.87
C HIS A 215 10.39 12.60 -4.41
N GLY A 216 9.19 12.26 -3.89
CA GLY A 216 8.43 11.11 -4.33
C GLY A 216 8.12 11.16 -5.83
N PHE A 217 7.65 12.28 -6.34
CA PHE A 217 7.39 12.45 -7.77
C PHE A 217 8.68 12.44 -8.62
N ARG A 218 9.76 13.01 -8.11
CA ARG A 218 11.05 12.99 -8.81
C ARG A 218 11.59 11.57 -8.97
N ILE A 219 11.66 10.79 -7.90
CA ILE A 219 12.18 9.41 -7.96
C ILE A 219 11.28 8.48 -8.78
N LEU A 220 9.96 8.74 -8.81
CA LEU A 220 9.03 8.05 -9.71
C LEU A 220 9.38 8.33 -11.18
N ALA A 221 9.54 9.60 -11.54
CA ALA A 221 9.91 9.97 -12.91
C ALA A 221 11.26 9.39 -13.31
N GLU A 222 12.25 9.43 -12.43
CA GLU A 222 13.59 8.85 -12.65
C GLU A 222 13.52 7.32 -12.84
N ALA A 223 12.68 6.62 -12.07
CA ALA A 223 12.48 5.18 -12.24
C ALA A 223 11.83 4.83 -13.58
N MET A 224 10.84 5.63 -14.02
CA MET A 224 10.25 5.49 -15.35
C MET A 224 11.27 5.76 -16.48
N GLU A 225 12.15 6.75 -16.32
CA GLU A 225 13.22 7.06 -17.27
C GLU A 225 14.28 5.94 -17.36
N LYS A 226 14.61 5.29 -16.24
CA LYS A 226 15.49 4.10 -16.23
C LYS A 226 14.90 2.96 -17.04
N ASN A 227 13.57 2.89 -17.15
CA ASN A 227 12.83 1.95 -17.97
C ASN A 227 13.33 0.50 -17.87
N LEU A 228 13.55 0.02 -16.65
CA LEU A 228 14.00 -1.34 -16.40
C LEU A 228 13.00 -2.36 -16.97
N PRO A 229 13.47 -3.55 -17.38
CA PRO A 229 12.58 -4.63 -17.79
C PRO A 229 11.45 -4.84 -16.80
N TYR A 230 10.23 -4.99 -17.27
CA TYR A 230 9.05 -5.05 -16.46
C TYR A 230 8.17 -6.22 -16.88
N GLU A 231 7.99 -7.15 -15.98
CA GLU A 231 7.05 -8.23 -16.10
C GLU A 231 6.53 -8.61 -14.71
N LEU A 232 5.22 -8.54 -14.52
CA LEU A 232 4.58 -9.09 -13.33
C LEU A 232 4.38 -10.60 -13.52
N LYS A 233 5.26 -11.41 -12.95
CA LYS A 233 5.24 -12.88 -13.05
C LYS A 233 4.28 -13.55 -12.07
N CYS A 234 3.62 -12.76 -11.22
CA CYS A 234 2.63 -13.24 -10.26
C CYS A 234 1.21 -12.86 -10.69
N PRO A 235 0.18 -13.55 -10.18
CA PRO A 235 -1.19 -13.08 -10.27
C PRO A 235 -1.28 -11.61 -9.86
N SER A 236 -2.05 -10.82 -10.60
CA SER A 236 -2.15 -9.38 -10.36
C SER A 236 -3.57 -8.88 -10.55
N LEU A 237 -3.95 -7.83 -9.80
CA LEU A 237 -5.25 -7.19 -9.86
C LEU A 237 -5.07 -5.68 -9.87
N LEU A 238 -5.76 -4.99 -10.78
CA LEU A 238 -5.85 -3.53 -10.81
C LEU A 238 -7.21 -3.11 -10.22
N ILE A 239 -7.19 -2.10 -9.36
CA ILE A 239 -8.37 -1.48 -8.76
C ILE A 239 -8.26 0.03 -9.00
N CYS A 240 -9.33 0.66 -9.47
CA CYS A 240 -9.33 2.10 -9.72
C CYS A 240 -10.71 2.72 -9.45
N GLY A 241 -10.74 3.80 -8.69
CA GLY A 241 -11.95 4.58 -8.45
C GLY A 241 -12.45 5.26 -9.73
N THR A 242 -13.77 5.26 -9.97
CA THR A 242 -14.35 5.91 -11.16
C THR A 242 -14.30 7.43 -11.09
N GLN A 243 -14.05 8.00 -9.91
CA GLN A 243 -13.87 9.43 -9.66
C GLN A 243 -12.42 9.76 -9.25
N ASP A 244 -11.45 8.92 -9.63
CA ASP A 244 -10.04 9.22 -9.39
C ASP A 244 -9.54 10.30 -10.36
N HIS A 245 -9.35 11.50 -9.83
CA HIS A 245 -8.85 12.66 -10.56
C HIS A 245 -7.37 12.96 -10.28
N ALA A 246 -6.65 12.05 -9.60
CA ALA A 246 -5.23 12.21 -9.37
C ALA A 246 -4.44 11.97 -10.66
N GLY A 247 -4.04 13.05 -11.30
CA GLY A 247 -3.36 13.01 -12.60
C GLY A 247 -4.19 12.33 -13.68
N SER A 248 -3.62 11.31 -14.32
CA SER A 248 -4.27 10.54 -15.39
C SER A 248 -4.53 9.08 -14.98
N CYS A 249 -4.78 8.81 -13.70
CA CYS A 249 -4.89 7.47 -13.12
C CYS A 249 -5.90 6.59 -13.87
N ILE A 250 -7.12 7.09 -14.14
CA ILE A 250 -8.16 6.38 -14.90
C ILE A 250 -7.65 5.99 -16.31
N ARG A 251 -7.05 6.94 -17.02
CA ARG A 251 -6.51 6.72 -18.38
C ARG A 251 -5.40 5.66 -18.35
N TYR A 252 -4.51 5.72 -17.39
CA TYR A 252 -3.39 4.79 -17.26
C TYR A 252 -3.86 3.38 -16.89
N ASN A 253 -4.79 3.23 -15.95
CA ASN A 253 -5.32 1.92 -15.59
C ASN A 253 -6.06 1.25 -16.75
N LYS A 254 -6.85 2.03 -17.51
CA LYS A 254 -7.51 1.53 -18.72
C LYS A 254 -6.49 1.02 -19.75
N ALA A 255 -5.46 1.81 -20.03
CA ALA A 255 -4.40 1.43 -20.98
C ALA A 255 -3.58 0.24 -20.46
N TRP A 256 -3.28 0.17 -19.16
CA TRP A 256 -2.55 -0.93 -18.55
C TRP A 256 -3.33 -2.24 -18.67
N HIS A 257 -4.61 -2.24 -18.28
CA HIS A 257 -5.49 -3.39 -18.46
C HIS A 257 -5.55 -3.86 -19.93
N GLN A 258 -5.75 -2.92 -20.86
CA GLN A 258 -5.87 -3.26 -22.28
C GLN A 258 -4.60 -3.93 -22.84
N LYS A 259 -3.42 -3.47 -22.43
CA LYS A 259 -2.12 -3.99 -22.91
C LYS A 259 -1.70 -5.27 -22.19
N SER A 260 -1.82 -5.33 -20.86
CA SER A 260 -1.32 -6.43 -20.04
C SER A 260 -2.32 -7.56 -19.85
N LYS A 261 -3.61 -7.30 -20.05
CA LYS A 261 -4.73 -8.20 -19.73
C LYS A 261 -4.90 -8.47 -18.22
N ILE A 262 -4.18 -7.78 -17.35
CA ILE A 262 -4.40 -7.86 -15.91
C ILE A 262 -5.85 -7.44 -15.61
N PRO A 263 -6.61 -8.21 -14.81
CA PRO A 263 -7.97 -7.83 -14.44
C PRO A 263 -8.03 -6.43 -13.80
N LEU A 264 -9.01 -5.62 -14.20
CA LEU A 264 -9.25 -4.29 -13.66
C LEU A 264 -10.66 -4.22 -13.08
N LYS A 265 -10.75 -3.81 -11.81
CA LYS A 265 -12.01 -3.55 -11.09
C LYS A 265 -12.21 -2.05 -10.93
N TRP A 266 -13.28 -1.54 -11.50
CA TRP A 266 -13.72 -0.17 -11.30
C TRP A 266 -14.53 -0.05 -10.02
N ILE A 267 -14.20 0.91 -9.17
CA ILE A 267 -14.90 1.16 -7.90
C ILE A 267 -15.80 2.39 -8.09
N GLU A 268 -17.09 2.13 -8.28
CA GLU A 268 -18.07 3.16 -8.59
C GLU A 268 -18.17 4.19 -7.46
N GLY A 269 -18.05 5.46 -7.83
CA GLY A 269 -18.16 6.61 -6.92
C GLY A 269 -16.98 6.81 -6.00
N ALA A 270 -15.91 6.01 -6.10
CA ALA A 270 -14.69 6.18 -5.30
C ALA A 270 -13.68 7.11 -5.99
N GLY A 271 -12.94 7.87 -5.17
CA GLY A 271 -11.83 8.72 -5.60
C GLY A 271 -10.50 7.98 -5.66
N HIS A 272 -9.40 8.72 -5.47
CA HIS A 272 -8.03 8.19 -5.49
C HIS A 272 -7.69 7.30 -4.28
N ASN A 273 -8.40 7.46 -3.17
CA ASN A 273 -8.28 6.60 -2.00
C ASN A 273 -9.47 5.63 -1.94
N SER A 274 -9.66 4.82 -2.98
CA SER A 274 -10.81 3.92 -3.09
C SER A 274 -10.89 2.92 -1.94
N ASN A 275 -9.75 2.55 -1.34
CA ASN A 275 -9.68 1.68 -0.17
C ASN A 275 -10.27 2.31 1.10
N THR A 276 -10.33 3.63 1.19
CA THR A 276 -11.01 4.35 2.29
C THR A 276 -12.43 4.77 1.92
N ASP A 277 -12.72 4.95 0.64
CA ASP A 277 -14.05 5.33 0.17
C ASP A 277 -15.04 4.15 0.16
N LYS A 278 -14.57 2.96 -0.16
CA LYS A 278 -15.37 1.72 -0.26
C LYS A 278 -14.63 0.54 0.41
N PRO A 279 -14.30 0.64 1.72
CA PRO A 279 -13.43 -0.32 2.36
C PRO A 279 -13.95 -1.76 2.32
N GLU A 280 -15.25 -1.99 2.47
CA GLU A 280 -15.83 -3.35 2.47
C GLU A 280 -15.69 -4.00 1.09
N LEU A 281 -15.92 -3.24 0.01
CA LEU A 281 -15.77 -3.75 -1.36
C LEU A 281 -14.29 -4.05 -1.66
N ILE A 282 -13.38 -3.15 -1.28
CA ILE A 282 -11.94 -3.36 -1.46
C ILE A 282 -11.46 -4.56 -0.66
N ASN A 283 -11.93 -4.74 0.57
CA ASN A 283 -11.60 -5.91 1.39
C ASN A 283 -12.05 -7.21 0.71
N SER A 284 -13.29 -7.25 0.20
CA SER A 284 -13.80 -8.43 -0.52
C SER A 284 -12.97 -8.75 -1.75
N LEU A 285 -12.57 -7.75 -2.54
CA LEU A 285 -11.73 -7.95 -3.74
C LEU A 285 -10.33 -8.47 -3.39
N ILE A 286 -9.71 -7.96 -2.34
CA ILE A 286 -8.41 -8.45 -1.86
C ILE A 286 -8.54 -9.87 -1.31
N GLU A 287 -9.59 -10.17 -0.55
CA GLU A 287 -9.84 -11.50 0.02
C GLU A 287 -10.08 -12.55 -1.09
N GLU A 288 -10.93 -12.26 -2.08
CA GLU A 288 -11.16 -13.10 -3.25
C GLU A 288 -9.85 -13.35 -4.02
N PHE A 289 -9.04 -12.31 -4.22
CA PHE A 289 -7.76 -12.41 -4.89
C PHE A 289 -6.79 -13.31 -4.12
N ALA A 290 -6.63 -13.10 -2.82
CA ALA A 290 -5.72 -13.88 -1.97
C ALA A 290 -6.16 -15.36 -1.84
N ALA A 291 -7.47 -15.62 -1.81
CA ALA A 291 -8.02 -16.97 -1.78
C ALA A 291 -7.87 -17.73 -3.11
N GLY A 292 -7.64 -17.04 -4.21
CA GLY A 292 -7.45 -17.62 -5.55
C GLY A 292 -6.00 -17.96 -5.89
N ILE A 293 -5.06 -17.69 -4.99
CA ILE A 293 -3.63 -17.98 -5.12
C ILE A 293 -3.25 -19.21 -4.31
#